data_cf415245cfbe9a8626a9db99f535a906
#
_entry.id   cf415245cfbe9a8626a9db99f535a906
#
_cell.length_a   1.000
_cell.length_b   1.000
_cell.length_c   1.000
_cell.angle_alpha   90.00
_cell.angle_beta   90.00
_cell.angle_gamma   90.00
#
_symmetry.space_group_name_H-M   'P 1'
#
loop_
_entity.id
_entity.type
_entity.pdbx_description
1 polymer ?
#
loop_
_entity_poly.entity_id
_entity_poly.type
_entity_poly.pdbx_seq_one_letter_code
_entity_poly.pdbx_strand_id
1 'polypeptide(L)'
;EISGRVEKSLELVGLAGTQDLLPDQLSGGMRKRAGLARSLVTEPEIILYDEPTTGLDPVTAHIIDQLIIDLRAKLSVTSVVVSHDMEGVWRVADRVAMLYEGSIVANGSPDEIRASDDPIVQQFVTGSLVGPLSE
;
A
#
# COMPACT_ATOMS: atom_id res chain seq x y z
N GLU A 1 -16.17 -7.16 24.03
CA GLU A 1 -15.93 -7.79 22.73
C GLU A 1 -15.38 -6.80 21.68
N ILE A 2 -16.02 -5.63 21.49
CA ILE A 2 -15.55 -4.60 20.53
C ILE A 2 -14.19 -4.04 20.95
N SER A 3 -14.01 -3.64 22.21
CA SER A 3 -12.75 -3.08 22.73
C SER A 3 -11.54 -3.99 22.47
N GLY A 4 -11.68 -5.30 22.71
CA GLY A 4 -10.59 -6.24 22.48
C GLY A 4 -10.21 -6.37 20.99
N ARG A 5 -11.16 -6.27 20.06
CA ARG A 5 -10.88 -6.24 18.62
C ARG A 5 -10.14 -4.96 18.23
N VAL A 6 -10.54 -3.82 18.79
CA VAL A 6 -9.87 -2.54 18.56
C VAL A 6 -8.43 -2.59 19.06
N GLU A 7 -8.21 -3.04 20.31
CA GLU A 7 -6.88 -3.17 20.90
C GLU A 7 -5.98 -4.08 20.05
N LYS A 8 -6.46 -5.26 19.66
CA LYS A 8 -5.73 -6.19 18.78
C LYS A 8 -5.38 -5.56 17.43
N SER A 9 -6.31 -4.81 16.82
CA SER A 9 -6.06 -4.17 15.53
C SER A 9 -5.04 -3.05 15.64
N LEU A 10 -5.08 -2.25 16.73
CA LEU A 10 -4.07 -1.23 17.01
C LEU A 10 -2.69 -1.84 17.29
N GLU A 11 -2.63 -2.95 18.01
CA GLU A 11 -1.39 -3.67 18.26
C GLU A 11 -0.76 -4.18 16.96
N LEU A 12 -1.56 -4.74 16.04
CA LEU A 12 -1.10 -5.24 14.73
C LEU A 12 -0.42 -4.16 13.90
N VAL A 13 -0.82 -2.90 14.04
CA VAL A 13 -0.24 -1.76 13.31
C VAL A 13 0.78 -0.96 14.14
N GLY A 14 1.20 -1.48 15.31
CA GLY A 14 2.18 -0.83 16.18
C GLY A 14 1.66 0.44 16.87
N LEU A 15 0.37 0.49 17.18
CA LEU A 15 -0.30 1.57 17.89
C LEU A 15 -0.92 1.12 19.22
N ALA A 16 -0.34 0.11 19.88
CA ALA A 16 -0.78 -0.34 21.18
C ALA A 16 -0.81 0.83 22.20
N GLY A 17 -1.86 0.92 23.00
CA GLY A 17 -2.01 1.97 24.02
C GLY A 17 -2.42 3.34 23.51
N THR A 18 -2.84 3.47 22.25
CA THR A 18 -3.25 4.76 21.65
C THR A 18 -4.77 4.89 21.47
N GLN A 19 -5.54 3.96 21.97
CA GLN A 19 -7.00 3.88 21.77
C GLN A 19 -7.77 5.11 22.24
N ASP A 20 -7.23 5.84 23.23
CA ASP A 20 -7.85 7.03 23.80
C ASP A 20 -7.37 8.34 23.15
N LEU A 21 -6.44 8.27 22.18
CA LEU A 21 -5.95 9.45 21.48
C LEU A 21 -6.93 9.89 20.40
N LEU A 22 -7.11 11.19 20.29
CA LEU A 22 -7.88 11.79 19.20
C LEU A 22 -7.06 11.84 17.90
N PRO A 23 -7.70 11.86 16.72
CA PRO A 23 -6.99 11.87 15.43
C PRO A 23 -6.02 13.05 15.24
N ASP A 24 -6.28 14.20 15.87
CA ASP A 24 -5.42 15.40 15.84
C ASP A 24 -4.15 15.25 16.69
N GLN A 25 -4.16 14.32 17.65
CA GLN A 25 -3.00 13.97 18.48
C GLN A 25 -2.07 12.95 17.81
N LEU A 26 -2.47 12.40 16.66
CA LEU A 26 -1.71 11.41 15.91
C LEU A 26 -0.83 12.09 14.84
N SER A 27 0.41 11.60 14.66
CA SER A 27 1.24 11.97 13.51
C SER A 27 0.62 11.51 12.18
N GLY A 28 1.13 11.99 11.02
CA GLY A 28 0.68 11.55 9.70
C GLY A 28 0.77 10.03 9.52
N GLY A 29 1.91 9.44 9.88
CA GLY A 29 2.11 7.99 9.83
C GLY A 29 1.22 7.23 10.82
N MET A 30 1.00 7.76 12.03
CA MET A 30 0.07 7.15 12.99
C MET A 30 -1.36 7.18 12.48
N ARG A 31 -1.82 8.27 11.86
CA ARG A 31 -3.16 8.35 11.25
C ARG A 31 -3.36 7.31 10.14
N LYS A 32 -2.35 7.13 9.26
CA LYS A 32 -2.39 6.08 8.21
C LYS A 32 -2.50 4.69 8.84
N ARG A 33 -1.69 4.39 9.87
CA ARG A 33 -1.74 3.11 10.59
C ARG A 33 -3.06 2.90 11.34
N ALA A 34 -3.63 3.94 11.96
CA ALA A 34 -4.95 3.86 12.59
C ALA A 34 -6.06 3.60 11.56
N GLY A 35 -5.98 4.22 10.37
CA GLY A 35 -6.87 3.92 9.24
C GLY A 35 -6.79 2.45 8.81
N LEU A 36 -5.58 1.90 8.80
CA LEU A 36 -5.36 0.47 8.51
C LEU A 36 -5.94 -0.42 9.63
N ALA A 37 -5.67 -0.10 10.91
CA ALA A 37 -6.26 -0.83 12.04
C ALA A 37 -7.80 -0.88 11.95
N ARG A 38 -8.42 0.22 11.53
CA ARG A 38 -9.87 0.28 11.34
C ARG A 38 -10.37 -0.74 10.31
N SER A 39 -9.65 -0.98 9.22
CA SER A 39 -10.02 -1.99 8.23
C SER A 39 -9.85 -3.42 8.75
N LEU A 40 -8.96 -3.64 9.71
CA LEU A 40 -8.67 -4.96 10.27
C LEU A 40 -9.68 -5.42 11.32
N VAL A 41 -10.44 -4.52 11.95
CA VAL A 41 -11.39 -4.86 13.01
C VAL A 41 -12.46 -5.88 12.56
N THR A 42 -12.80 -5.86 11.28
CA THR A 42 -13.78 -6.79 10.67
C THR A 42 -13.19 -8.13 10.28
N GLU A 43 -11.89 -8.33 10.48
CA GLU A 43 -11.15 -9.55 10.08
C GLU A 43 -11.40 -9.91 8.59
N PRO A 44 -11.09 -9.01 7.65
CA PRO A 44 -11.40 -9.18 6.23
C PRO A 44 -10.49 -10.25 5.59
N GLU A 45 -10.99 -10.91 4.55
CA GLU A 45 -10.19 -11.79 3.68
C GLU A 45 -9.39 -11.01 2.63
N ILE A 46 -9.89 -9.82 2.24
CA ILE A 46 -9.28 -8.94 1.24
C ILE A 46 -9.19 -7.53 1.81
N ILE A 47 -8.04 -6.90 1.66
CA ILE A 47 -7.82 -5.49 2.02
C ILE A 47 -7.46 -4.70 0.76
N LEU A 48 -8.16 -3.59 0.56
CA LEU A 48 -7.89 -2.63 -0.51
C LEU A 48 -7.16 -1.43 0.09
N TYR A 49 -5.96 -1.14 -0.43
CA TYR A 49 -5.17 0.02 -0.06
C TYR A 49 -5.19 1.02 -1.23
N ASP A 50 -5.66 2.22 -0.97
CA ASP A 50 -5.66 3.30 -1.94
C ASP A 50 -4.63 4.35 -1.53
N GLU A 51 -3.53 4.41 -2.28
CA GLU A 51 -2.42 5.34 -2.06
C GLU A 51 -1.93 5.37 -0.58
N PRO A 52 -1.54 4.22 0.00
CA PRO A 52 -1.28 4.13 1.44
C PRO A 52 -0.10 4.99 1.91
N THR A 53 0.87 5.27 1.04
CA THR A 53 2.10 6.00 1.36
C THR A 53 2.08 7.48 0.94
N THR A 54 1.05 7.92 0.20
CA THR A 54 0.96 9.29 -0.29
C THR A 54 0.97 10.32 0.84
N GLY A 55 1.83 11.34 0.68
CA GLY A 55 1.99 12.44 1.65
C GLY A 55 2.85 12.09 2.87
N LEU A 56 3.55 10.96 2.85
CA LEU A 56 4.51 10.56 3.88
C LEU A 56 5.95 10.82 3.40
N ASP A 57 6.84 11.02 4.36
CA ASP A 57 8.28 11.00 4.09
C ASP A 57 8.75 9.57 3.73
N PRO A 58 9.90 9.41 3.04
CA PRO A 58 10.35 8.10 2.56
C PRO A 58 10.52 7.04 3.65
N VAL A 59 10.93 7.43 4.85
CA VAL A 59 11.11 6.50 5.98
C VAL A 59 9.77 5.99 6.47
N THR A 60 8.82 6.91 6.67
CA THR A 60 7.46 6.57 7.09
C THR A 60 6.72 5.76 6.03
N ALA A 61 6.91 6.07 4.74
CA ALA A 61 6.37 5.28 3.62
C ALA A 61 6.89 3.83 3.67
N HIS A 62 8.18 3.64 3.85
CA HIS A 62 8.77 2.30 3.98
C HIS A 62 8.21 1.52 5.18
N ILE A 63 7.93 2.19 6.30
CA ILE A 63 7.28 1.56 7.47
C ILE A 63 5.88 1.05 7.11
N ILE A 64 5.12 1.82 6.32
CA ILE A 64 3.78 1.39 5.86
C ILE A 64 3.89 0.20 4.90
N ASP A 65 4.84 0.21 3.96
CA ASP A 65 5.08 -0.92 3.04
C ASP A 65 5.40 -2.20 3.81
N GLN A 66 6.32 -2.10 4.78
CA GLN A 66 6.68 -3.25 5.62
C GLN A 66 5.48 -3.76 6.43
N LEU A 67 4.65 -2.84 6.93
CA LEU A 67 3.43 -3.20 7.66
C LEU A 67 2.43 -3.96 6.77
N ILE A 68 2.26 -3.57 5.49
CA ILE A 68 1.40 -4.29 4.54
C ILE A 68 1.91 -5.73 4.33
N ILE A 69 3.23 -5.90 4.17
CA ILE A 69 3.88 -7.21 4.03
C ILE A 69 3.63 -8.06 5.28
N ASP A 70 3.86 -7.50 6.47
CA ASP A 70 3.72 -8.20 7.74
C ASP A 70 2.28 -8.62 8.00
N LEU A 71 1.31 -7.75 7.71
CA LEU A 71 -0.12 -8.05 7.87
C LEU A 71 -0.56 -9.18 6.93
N ARG A 72 -0.13 -9.14 5.67
CA ARG A 72 -0.38 -10.22 4.71
C ARG A 72 0.13 -11.56 5.25
N ALA A 73 1.37 -11.58 5.74
CA ALA A 73 1.98 -12.80 6.28
C ALA A 73 1.30 -13.31 7.56
N LYS A 74 0.95 -12.40 8.50
CA LYS A 74 0.34 -12.74 9.79
C LYS A 74 -1.12 -13.15 9.69
N LEU A 75 -1.87 -12.50 8.82
CA LEU A 75 -3.33 -12.66 8.72
C LEU A 75 -3.75 -13.51 7.54
N SER A 76 -2.83 -13.88 6.64
CA SER A 76 -3.11 -14.59 5.38
C SER A 76 -4.17 -13.89 4.51
N VAL A 77 -4.21 -12.56 4.56
CA VAL A 77 -5.14 -11.74 3.77
C VAL A 77 -4.63 -11.52 2.35
N THR A 78 -5.55 -11.39 1.41
CA THR A 78 -5.23 -10.89 0.06
C THR A 78 -5.17 -9.36 0.10
N SER A 79 -4.08 -8.78 -0.39
CA SER A 79 -3.89 -7.33 -0.45
C SER A 79 -3.93 -6.84 -1.88
N VAL A 80 -4.76 -5.85 -2.17
CA VAL A 80 -4.75 -5.10 -3.43
C VAL A 80 -4.30 -3.67 -3.10
N VAL A 81 -3.21 -3.23 -3.69
CA VAL A 81 -2.61 -1.92 -3.43
C VAL A 81 -2.66 -1.09 -4.71
N VAL A 82 -3.32 0.05 -4.66
CA VAL A 82 -3.26 1.07 -5.71
C VAL A 82 -2.20 2.07 -5.30
N SER A 83 -1.21 2.29 -6.14
CA SER A 83 -0.12 3.24 -5.89
C SER A 83 0.53 3.69 -7.20
N HIS A 84 1.09 4.90 -7.18
CA HIS A 84 2.00 5.41 -8.19
C HIS A 84 3.47 5.44 -7.70
N ASP A 85 3.72 5.04 -6.47
CA ASP A 85 5.07 4.90 -5.91
C ASP A 85 5.68 3.55 -6.34
N MET A 86 6.46 3.57 -7.42
CA MET A 86 7.06 2.36 -7.97
C MET A 86 8.02 1.68 -7.00
N GLU A 87 8.74 2.44 -6.16
CA GLU A 87 9.64 1.86 -5.16
C GLU A 87 8.85 1.05 -4.11
N GLY A 88 7.72 1.57 -3.66
CA GLY A 88 6.79 0.85 -2.78
C GLY A 88 6.20 -0.38 -3.48
N VAL A 89 5.76 -0.24 -4.74
CA VAL A 89 5.21 -1.36 -5.53
C VAL A 89 6.22 -2.50 -5.62
N TRP A 90 7.49 -2.22 -5.92
CA TRP A 90 8.53 -3.25 -6.02
C TRP A 90 8.80 -3.98 -4.70
N ARG A 91 8.61 -3.31 -3.58
CA ARG A 91 8.79 -3.94 -2.25
C ARG A 91 7.62 -4.83 -1.85
N VAL A 92 6.39 -4.42 -2.18
CA VAL A 92 5.16 -5.00 -1.61
C VAL A 92 4.52 -6.05 -2.51
N ALA A 93 4.60 -5.87 -3.84
CA ALA A 93 3.80 -6.64 -4.77
C ALA A 93 4.41 -8.00 -5.11
N ASP A 94 3.58 -9.04 -5.12
CA ASP A 94 3.90 -10.33 -5.78
C ASP A 94 3.50 -10.28 -7.26
N ARG A 95 2.51 -9.45 -7.58
CA ARG A 95 1.99 -9.25 -8.94
C ARG A 95 1.59 -7.80 -9.14
N VAL A 96 1.91 -7.26 -10.31
CA VAL A 96 1.63 -5.87 -10.69
C VAL A 96 0.72 -5.89 -11.91
N ALA A 97 -0.33 -5.06 -11.87
CA ALA A 97 -1.17 -4.74 -13.02
C ALA A 97 -1.10 -3.23 -13.28
N MET A 98 -0.70 -2.83 -14.47
CA MET A 98 -0.66 -1.43 -14.87
C MET A 98 -1.94 -1.05 -15.59
N LEU A 99 -2.65 -0.07 -15.05
CA LEU A 99 -3.86 0.50 -15.62
C LEU A 99 -3.51 1.77 -16.42
N TYR A 100 -3.94 1.82 -17.68
CA TYR A 100 -3.82 3.00 -18.52
C TYR A 100 -5.07 3.15 -19.39
N GLU A 101 -5.65 4.35 -19.46
CA GLU A 101 -6.88 4.68 -20.22
C GLU A 101 -8.03 3.66 -20.03
N GLY A 102 -8.24 3.24 -18.77
CA GLY A 102 -9.31 2.30 -18.41
C GLY A 102 -9.06 0.84 -18.76
N SER A 103 -7.84 0.49 -19.23
CA SER A 103 -7.47 -0.87 -19.61
C SER A 103 -6.20 -1.33 -18.88
N ILE A 104 -6.10 -2.63 -18.60
CA ILE A 104 -4.86 -3.23 -18.09
C ILE A 104 -3.91 -3.42 -19.27
N VAL A 105 -2.83 -2.65 -19.31
CA VAL A 105 -1.82 -2.68 -20.38
C VAL A 105 -0.66 -3.62 -20.07
N ALA A 106 -0.41 -3.93 -18.81
CA ALA A 106 0.57 -4.92 -18.40
C ALA A 106 0.13 -5.63 -17.13
N ASN A 107 0.49 -6.90 -16.98
CA ASN A 107 0.18 -7.71 -15.81
C ASN A 107 1.21 -8.83 -15.67
N GLY A 108 1.97 -8.84 -14.58
CA GLY A 108 3.04 -9.80 -14.34
C GLY A 108 3.67 -9.66 -12.96
N SER A 109 4.73 -10.41 -12.71
CA SER A 109 5.61 -10.20 -11.56
C SER A 109 6.32 -8.83 -11.66
N PRO A 110 6.84 -8.29 -10.56
CA PRO A 110 7.66 -7.07 -10.60
C PRO A 110 8.80 -7.14 -11.62
N ASP A 111 9.48 -8.27 -11.74
CA ASP A 111 10.58 -8.44 -12.69
C ASP A 111 10.10 -8.45 -14.14
N GLU A 112 8.97 -9.10 -14.44
CA GLU A 112 8.35 -9.07 -15.78
C GLU A 112 7.93 -7.66 -16.19
N ILE A 113 7.36 -6.87 -15.25
CA ILE A 113 6.97 -5.48 -15.52
C ILE A 113 8.20 -4.60 -15.76
N ARG A 114 9.26 -4.76 -14.96
CA ARG A 114 10.53 -4.03 -15.17
C ARG A 114 11.21 -4.36 -16.50
N ALA A 115 11.09 -5.59 -16.94
CA ALA A 115 11.67 -6.07 -18.20
C ALA A 115 10.76 -5.88 -19.43
N SER A 116 9.60 -5.25 -19.26
CA SER A 116 8.65 -5.03 -20.37
C SER A 116 9.26 -4.12 -21.44
N ASP A 117 9.07 -4.48 -22.71
CA ASP A 117 9.46 -3.66 -23.86
C ASP A 117 8.35 -2.66 -24.28
N ASP A 118 7.19 -2.70 -23.62
CA ASP A 118 6.08 -1.78 -23.89
C ASP A 118 6.49 -0.34 -23.53
N PRO A 119 6.42 0.62 -24.47
CA PRO A 119 6.88 1.99 -24.24
C PRO A 119 6.06 2.75 -23.18
N ILE A 120 4.77 2.43 -23.01
CA ILE A 120 3.92 3.02 -21.98
C ILE A 120 4.38 2.54 -20.59
N VAL A 121 4.60 1.23 -20.48
CA VAL A 121 5.09 0.61 -19.24
C VAL A 121 6.46 1.15 -18.87
N GLN A 122 7.39 1.17 -19.83
CA GLN A 122 8.75 1.66 -19.60
C GLN A 122 8.79 3.13 -19.22
N GLN A 123 8.00 3.97 -19.87
CA GLN A 123 7.92 5.40 -19.50
C GLN A 123 7.44 5.58 -18.07
N PHE A 124 6.41 4.86 -17.66
CA PHE A 124 5.89 4.94 -16.29
C PHE A 124 6.88 4.42 -15.26
N VAL A 125 7.47 3.25 -15.51
CA VAL A 125 8.41 2.59 -14.59
C VAL A 125 9.69 3.41 -14.39
N THR A 126 10.19 4.04 -15.45
CA THR A 126 11.45 4.81 -15.42
C THR A 126 11.26 6.29 -15.07
N GLY A 127 10.02 6.79 -15.11
CA GLY A 127 9.72 8.21 -14.95
C GLY A 127 10.26 9.07 -16.10
N SER A 128 10.43 8.49 -17.30
CA SER A 128 10.96 9.21 -18.46
C SER A 128 10.05 10.37 -18.88
N LEU A 129 10.64 11.52 -19.19
CA LEU A 129 9.91 12.68 -19.72
C LEU A 129 9.52 12.52 -21.19
N VAL A 130 10.06 11.52 -21.89
CA VAL A 130 9.83 11.27 -23.31
C VAL A 130 9.16 9.92 -23.47
N GLY A 131 8.00 9.90 -24.13
CA GLY A 131 7.24 8.68 -24.42
C GLY A 131 5.74 8.94 -24.58
N PRO A 132 4.94 7.89 -24.78
CA PRO A 132 3.52 7.99 -25.09
C PRO A 132 2.66 8.71 -24.02
N LEU A 133 3.13 8.74 -22.75
CA LEU A 133 2.41 9.40 -21.65
C LEU A 133 2.64 10.93 -21.60
N SER A 134 3.45 11.47 -22.50
CA SER A 134 3.86 12.89 -22.48
C SER A 134 3.06 13.75 -23.47
N GLU A 135 2.07 13.22 -24.19
CA GLU A 135 1.24 13.90 -25.17
C GLU A 135 -0.11 14.36 -24.62
#